data_ea18c0aebb9b6b79a03679deb2a4a5f7
#
_entry.id   ea18c0aebb9b6b79a03679deb2a4a5f7
#
_cell.length_a   1.000
_cell.length_b   1.000
_cell.length_c   1.000
_cell.angle_alpha   90.00
_cell.angle_beta   90.00
_cell.angle_gamma   90.00
#
_symmetry.space_group_name_H-M   'P 1'
#
loop_
_entity.id
_entity.type
_entity.pdbx_description
1 polymer ?
#
loop_
_entity_poly.entity_id
_entity_poly.type
_entity_poly.pdbx_seq_one_letter_code
_entity_poly.pdbx_strand_id
1 'polypeptide(L)'
;AKVRFEIVFLHSIKKLLHKDLQNSTKFHKVFKICEFMANSMENIFTDEYFMKKALQEAEIAFEKGEIPVGAIIVIDNKVIARGHNLTEMLVDVTAHAEMQAITAAANFLGGKYLVGCTLYVTLEPCQMCAGALYWSQISKIVYGATDVNRGFVKMGTQLHPKTSVVSGVLANEASELMKRFFVERRK
;
A
#
# COMPACT_ATOMS: atom_id res chain seq x y z
N ALA A 1 1.89 16.27 -9.49
CA ALA A 1 2.60 17.08 -8.47
C ALA A 1 4.11 16.76 -8.47
N LYS A 2 4.53 15.49 -8.58
CA LYS A 2 5.95 15.06 -8.60
C LYS A 2 6.70 15.64 -9.81
N VAL A 3 6.10 15.55 -11.01
CA VAL A 3 6.68 16.10 -12.25
C VAL A 3 6.84 17.63 -12.17
N ARG A 4 5.92 18.32 -11.51
CA ARG A 4 5.99 19.78 -11.35
C ARG A 4 7.04 20.21 -10.33
N PHE A 5 7.26 19.42 -9.28
CA PHE A 5 8.30 19.65 -8.28
C PHE A 5 9.71 19.37 -8.85
N GLU A 6 9.87 18.27 -9.62
CA GLU A 6 11.11 17.95 -10.32
C GLU A 6 11.48 19.01 -11.35
N ILE A 7 10.50 19.49 -12.13
CA ILE A 7 10.73 20.55 -13.14
C ILE A 7 11.09 21.87 -12.48
N VAL A 8 10.42 22.26 -11.39
CA VAL A 8 10.71 23.50 -10.65
C VAL A 8 12.05 23.39 -9.91
N PHE A 9 12.35 22.24 -9.32
CA PHE A 9 13.62 21.99 -8.63
C PHE A 9 14.79 21.94 -9.61
N LEU A 10 14.65 21.24 -10.74
CA LEU A 10 15.64 21.22 -11.82
C LEU A 10 15.83 22.59 -12.48
N HIS A 11 14.76 23.38 -12.61
CA HIS A 11 14.83 24.73 -13.16
C HIS A 11 15.53 25.71 -12.20
N SER A 12 15.28 25.60 -10.91
CA SER A 12 15.96 26.36 -9.85
C SER A 12 17.44 25.99 -9.74
N ILE A 13 17.76 24.69 -9.82
CA ILE A 13 19.15 24.22 -9.85
C ILE A 13 19.85 24.67 -11.14
N LYS A 14 19.21 24.60 -12.30
CA LYS A 14 19.78 25.13 -13.56
C LYS A 14 20.06 26.63 -13.48
N LYS A 15 19.17 27.41 -12.87
CA LYS A 15 19.37 28.88 -12.68
C LYS A 15 20.51 29.21 -11.71
N LEU A 16 20.68 28.44 -10.63
CA LEU A 16 21.82 28.58 -9.71
C LEU A 16 23.14 28.16 -10.37
N LEU A 17 23.11 27.10 -11.18
CA LEU A 17 24.30 26.55 -11.85
C LEU A 17 24.75 27.36 -13.05
N HIS A 18 23.89 28.15 -13.67
CA HIS A 18 24.29 29.02 -14.80
C HIS A 18 25.24 30.16 -14.39
N LYS A 19 25.34 30.43 -13.09
CA LYS A 19 26.26 31.46 -12.55
C LYS A 19 27.67 30.95 -12.20
N ASP A 20 27.82 29.60 -12.03
CA ASP A 20 29.07 28.99 -11.53
C ASP A 20 29.66 27.91 -12.49
N LEU A 21 29.32 27.92 -13.77
CA LEU A 21 29.66 26.89 -14.76
C LEU A 21 31.14 26.82 -15.19
N GLN A 22 32.07 27.42 -14.44
CA GLN A 22 33.51 27.31 -14.73
C GLN A 22 34.27 26.23 -13.95
N ASN A 23 33.58 25.39 -13.14
CA ASN A 23 34.25 24.31 -12.41
C ASN A 23 33.56 22.95 -12.56
N SER A 24 33.93 22.24 -13.63
CA SER A 24 33.43 20.89 -14.01
C SER A 24 33.42 19.86 -12.86
N THR A 25 34.39 19.92 -11.96
CA THR A 25 34.52 18.99 -10.82
C THR A 25 33.49 19.24 -9.72
N LYS A 26 33.10 20.48 -9.49
CA LYS A 26 32.13 20.85 -8.45
C LYS A 26 30.70 20.46 -8.89
N PHE A 27 30.39 20.64 -10.19
CA PHE A 27 29.13 20.21 -10.80
C PHE A 27 28.94 18.68 -10.71
N HIS A 28 29.97 17.92 -11.06
CA HIS A 28 29.93 16.45 -11.01
C HIS A 28 29.71 15.92 -9.57
N LYS A 29 30.29 16.61 -8.59
CA LYS A 29 30.12 16.26 -7.17
C LYS A 29 28.71 16.54 -6.66
N VAL A 30 28.11 17.68 -7.03
CA VAL A 30 26.71 18.01 -6.68
C VAL A 30 25.74 17.07 -7.38
N PHE A 31 25.95 16.77 -8.66
CA PHE A 31 25.12 15.83 -9.40
C PHE A 31 25.14 14.43 -8.78
N LYS A 32 26.32 13.88 -8.43
CA LYS A 32 26.43 12.60 -7.71
C LYS A 32 25.75 12.61 -6.34
N ILE A 33 25.81 13.72 -5.60
CA ILE A 33 25.11 13.83 -4.32
C ILE A 33 23.60 13.84 -4.53
N CYS A 34 23.10 14.56 -5.53
CA CYS A 34 21.66 14.56 -5.86
C CYS A 34 21.19 13.18 -6.33
N GLU A 35 21.96 12.48 -7.14
CA GLU A 35 21.67 11.11 -7.59
C GLU A 35 21.72 10.11 -6.44
N PHE A 36 22.69 10.22 -5.54
CA PHE A 36 22.78 9.42 -4.32
C PHE A 36 21.61 9.68 -3.38
N MET A 37 21.21 10.94 -3.19
CA MET A 37 20.04 11.29 -2.37
C MET A 37 18.73 10.83 -3.01
N ALA A 38 18.57 10.92 -4.32
CA ALA A 38 17.41 10.41 -5.03
C ALA A 38 17.30 8.88 -4.89
N ASN A 39 18.39 8.15 -5.12
CA ASN A 39 18.45 6.69 -4.96
C ASN A 39 18.24 6.25 -3.50
N SER A 40 18.73 7.02 -2.52
CA SER A 40 18.50 6.71 -1.10
C SER A 40 17.06 6.99 -0.66
N MET A 41 16.37 7.95 -1.27
CA MET A 41 14.95 8.21 -1.03
C MET A 41 14.02 7.17 -1.68
N GLU A 42 14.38 6.62 -2.84
CA GLU A 42 13.64 5.50 -3.44
C GLU A 42 13.69 4.23 -2.58
N ASN A 43 14.76 4.05 -1.82
CA ASN A 43 14.94 2.87 -0.96
C ASN A 43 14.16 2.92 0.37
N ILE A 44 13.50 4.04 0.71
CA ILE A 44 12.70 4.16 1.95
C ILE A 44 11.28 3.60 1.75
N PHE A 45 10.69 3.75 0.57
CA PHE A 45 9.32 3.35 0.26
C PHE A 45 9.24 1.92 -0.29
N THR A 46 9.67 0.94 0.52
CA THR A 46 9.62 -0.48 0.19
C THR A 46 8.21 -1.06 0.42
N ASP A 47 7.93 -2.25 -0.13
CA ASP A 47 6.69 -2.97 0.15
C ASP A 47 6.55 -3.26 1.67
N GLU A 48 7.66 -3.51 2.37
CA GLU A 48 7.67 -3.69 3.83
C GLU A 48 7.30 -2.41 4.58
N TYR A 49 7.78 -1.24 4.13
CA TYR A 49 7.41 0.05 4.72
C TYR A 49 5.91 0.28 4.69
N PHE A 50 5.26 -0.01 3.57
CA PHE A 50 3.82 0.14 3.43
C PHE A 50 3.05 -0.96 4.14
N MET A 51 3.56 -2.20 4.15
CA MET A 51 2.94 -3.30 4.90
C MET A 51 2.93 -3.03 6.41
N LYS A 52 3.96 -2.41 6.98
CA LYS A 52 3.94 -1.95 8.38
C LYS A 52 2.79 -0.97 8.66
N LYS A 53 2.40 -0.14 7.70
CA LYS A 53 1.25 0.76 7.85
C LYS A 53 -0.09 0.00 7.75
N ALA A 54 -0.17 -1.05 6.94
CA ALA A 54 -1.32 -1.94 6.93
C ALA A 54 -1.43 -2.73 8.24
N LEU A 55 -0.32 -3.17 8.83
CA LEU A 55 -0.29 -3.81 10.14
C LEU A 55 -0.79 -2.88 11.25
N GLN A 56 -0.48 -1.59 11.21
CA GLN A 56 -1.04 -0.60 12.15
C GLN A 56 -2.58 -0.56 12.08
N GLU A 57 -3.16 -0.64 10.88
CA GLU A 57 -4.63 -0.73 10.74
C GLU A 57 -5.16 -2.06 11.28
N ALA A 58 -4.43 -3.16 11.11
CA ALA A 58 -4.81 -4.45 11.69
C ALA A 58 -4.78 -4.44 13.22
N GLU A 59 -3.82 -3.74 13.84
CA GLU A 59 -3.77 -3.53 15.28
C GLU A 59 -4.98 -2.73 15.78
N ILE A 60 -5.42 -1.71 15.05
CA ILE A 60 -6.65 -0.95 15.36
C ILE A 60 -7.88 -1.87 15.31
N ALA A 61 -7.98 -2.77 14.32
CA ALA A 61 -9.04 -3.77 14.26
C ALA A 61 -9.01 -4.68 15.50
N PHE A 62 -7.81 -5.18 15.86
CA PHE A 62 -7.61 -6.02 17.05
C PHE A 62 -8.11 -5.35 18.34
N GLU A 63 -7.71 -4.10 18.57
CA GLU A 63 -8.11 -3.31 19.75
C GLU A 63 -9.63 -3.10 19.83
N LYS A 64 -10.31 -3.03 18.68
CA LYS A 64 -11.77 -2.92 18.56
C LYS A 64 -12.50 -4.26 18.68
N GLY A 65 -11.79 -5.37 18.87
CA GLY A 65 -12.36 -6.71 18.90
C GLY A 65 -12.78 -7.24 17.52
N GLU A 66 -12.33 -6.64 16.45
CA GLU A 66 -12.51 -7.09 15.08
C GLU A 66 -11.42 -8.07 14.66
N ILE A 67 -11.67 -8.91 13.67
CA ILE A 67 -10.62 -9.74 13.05
C ILE A 67 -9.50 -8.81 12.57
N PRO A 68 -8.23 -9.02 13.00
CA PRO A 68 -7.15 -8.07 12.79
C PRO A 68 -6.62 -8.09 11.36
N VAL A 69 -7.41 -7.55 10.45
CA VAL A 69 -7.03 -7.30 9.07
C VAL A 69 -6.99 -5.80 8.83
N GLY A 70 -5.88 -5.34 8.29
CA GLY A 70 -5.67 -3.94 7.92
C GLY A 70 -5.24 -3.81 6.47
N ALA A 71 -5.68 -2.76 5.83
CA ALA A 71 -5.40 -2.46 4.44
C ALA A 71 -5.10 -0.97 4.23
N ILE A 72 -4.18 -0.67 3.31
CA ILE A 72 -3.95 0.68 2.82
C ILE A 72 -3.87 0.69 1.30
N ILE A 73 -4.23 1.80 0.69
CA ILE A 73 -4.00 2.03 -0.75
C ILE A 73 -3.02 3.17 -0.94
N VAL A 74 -2.06 2.93 -1.82
CA VAL A 74 -0.92 3.81 -2.11
C VAL A 74 -0.90 4.16 -3.59
N ILE A 75 -0.64 5.42 -3.90
CA ILE A 75 -0.31 5.92 -5.24
C ILE A 75 0.87 6.90 -5.12
N ASP A 76 1.86 6.80 -6.01
CA ASP A 76 3.05 7.68 -6.02
C ASP A 76 3.73 7.80 -4.64
N ASN A 77 3.92 6.68 -3.94
CA ASN A 77 4.48 6.59 -2.59
C ASN A 77 3.68 7.34 -1.51
N LYS A 78 2.42 7.67 -1.76
CA LYS A 78 1.52 8.30 -0.79
C LYS A 78 0.38 7.36 -0.42
N VAL A 79 0.14 7.19 0.87
CA VAL A 79 -1.05 6.51 1.37
C VAL A 79 -2.25 7.44 1.14
N ILE A 80 -3.19 7.01 0.30
CA ILE A 80 -4.41 7.77 -0.02
C ILE A 80 -5.65 7.24 0.68
N ALA A 81 -5.61 5.98 1.15
CA ALA A 81 -6.71 5.38 1.90
C ALA A 81 -6.17 4.38 2.93
N ARG A 82 -6.94 4.22 4.00
CA ARG A 82 -6.72 3.27 5.08
C ARG A 82 -8.03 2.57 5.38
N GLY A 83 -7.97 1.32 5.76
CA GLY A 83 -9.12 0.53 6.17
C GLY A 83 -8.69 -0.57 7.12
N HIS A 84 -9.57 -0.92 8.03
CA HIS A 84 -9.44 -2.10 8.87
C HIS A 84 -10.79 -2.79 8.95
N ASN A 85 -10.80 -4.04 9.38
CA ASN A 85 -12.04 -4.80 9.48
C ASN A 85 -13.01 -4.11 10.44
N LEU A 86 -14.28 -4.03 10.05
CA LEU A 86 -15.37 -3.39 10.80
C LEU A 86 -16.66 -4.22 10.75
N THR A 87 -16.55 -5.54 10.52
CA THR A 87 -17.72 -6.41 10.30
C THR A 87 -18.64 -6.50 11.51
N GLU A 88 -18.11 -6.56 12.71
CA GLU A 88 -18.87 -6.59 13.95
C GLU A 88 -19.47 -5.21 14.28
N MET A 89 -18.64 -4.17 14.19
CA MET A 89 -19.02 -2.80 14.56
C MET A 89 -20.11 -2.23 13.65
N LEU A 90 -20.05 -2.53 12.34
CA LEU A 90 -21.04 -2.07 11.36
C LEU A 90 -22.19 -3.07 11.15
N VAL A 91 -22.11 -4.25 11.75
CA VAL A 91 -23.05 -5.36 11.51
C VAL A 91 -23.19 -5.64 10.00
N ASP A 92 -22.05 -5.62 9.30
CA ASP A 92 -21.97 -5.75 7.85
C ASP A 92 -20.87 -6.74 7.46
N VAL A 93 -21.27 -7.89 6.91
CA VAL A 93 -20.36 -8.95 6.47
C VAL A 93 -19.42 -8.52 5.34
N THR A 94 -19.69 -7.41 4.69
CA THR A 94 -18.86 -6.88 3.61
C THR A 94 -17.85 -5.84 4.08
N ALA A 95 -17.91 -5.40 5.34
CA ALA A 95 -17.06 -4.34 5.89
C ALA A 95 -15.63 -4.81 6.17
N HIS A 96 -15.02 -5.54 5.23
CA HIS A 96 -13.64 -5.96 5.26
C HIS A 96 -12.69 -4.77 5.07
N ALA A 97 -11.46 -4.88 5.56
CA ALA A 97 -10.42 -3.85 5.46
C ALA A 97 -10.22 -3.37 4.02
N GLU A 98 -10.18 -4.28 3.06
CA GLU A 98 -10.01 -3.98 1.64
C GLU A 98 -11.18 -3.18 1.09
N MET A 99 -12.43 -3.52 1.46
CA MET A 99 -13.62 -2.81 1.02
C MET A 99 -13.63 -1.38 1.53
N GLN A 100 -13.26 -1.18 2.81
CA GLN A 100 -13.10 0.14 3.40
C GLN A 100 -12.04 0.96 2.67
N ALA A 101 -10.88 0.36 2.40
CA ALA A 101 -9.78 1.02 1.71
C ALA A 101 -10.13 1.37 0.25
N ILE A 102 -10.78 0.45 -0.50
CA ILE A 102 -11.23 0.67 -1.89
C ILE A 102 -12.21 1.84 -1.95
N THR A 103 -13.22 1.85 -1.09
CA THR A 103 -14.24 2.92 -1.04
C THR A 103 -13.60 4.27 -0.72
N ALA A 104 -12.72 4.32 0.29
CA ALA A 104 -12.03 5.54 0.66
C ALA A 104 -11.09 6.05 -0.46
N ALA A 105 -10.37 5.15 -1.15
CA ALA A 105 -9.50 5.52 -2.26
C ALA A 105 -10.28 6.03 -3.47
N ALA A 106 -11.38 5.38 -3.83
CA ALA A 106 -12.27 5.81 -4.91
C ALA A 106 -12.82 7.24 -4.64
N ASN A 107 -13.23 7.50 -3.39
CA ASN A 107 -13.69 8.83 -2.97
C ASN A 107 -12.56 9.86 -3.05
N PHE A 108 -11.35 9.52 -2.56
CA PHE A 108 -10.19 10.41 -2.62
C PHE A 108 -9.81 10.80 -4.05
N LEU A 109 -9.86 9.83 -4.99
CA LEU A 109 -9.53 10.04 -6.39
C LEU A 109 -10.67 10.67 -7.21
N GLY A 110 -11.89 10.70 -6.68
CA GLY A 110 -13.09 11.14 -7.41
C GLY A 110 -13.44 10.18 -8.57
N GLY A 111 -13.05 8.90 -8.47
CA GLY A 111 -13.23 7.93 -9.54
C GLY A 111 -13.23 6.48 -9.06
N LYS A 112 -13.95 5.61 -9.78
CA LYS A 112 -14.14 4.19 -9.41
C LYS A 112 -12.97 3.27 -9.74
N TYR A 113 -12.03 3.70 -10.57
CA TYR A 113 -10.89 2.89 -10.98
C TYR A 113 -9.63 3.29 -10.22
N LEU A 114 -8.92 2.29 -9.71
CA LEU A 114 -7.71 2.44 -8.90
C LEU A 114 -6.44 2.12 -9.71
N VAL A 115 -6.45 2.50 -10.99
CA VAL A 115 -5.30 2.34 -11.88
C VAL A 115 -4.11 3.16 -11.36
N GLY A 116 -2.92 2.56 -11.32
CA GLY A 116 -1.72 3.15 -10.73
C GLY A 116 -1.62 2.99 -9.21
N CYS A 117 -2.67 2.48 -8.55
CA CYS A 117 -2.66 2.24 -7.12
C CYS A 117 -2.11 0.86 -6.77
N THR A 118 -1.55 0.76 -5.56
CA THR A 118 -1.15 -0.49 -4.90
C THR A 118 -1.94 -0.67 -3.62
N LEU A 119 -2.58 -1.82 -3.45
CA LEU A 119 -3.14 -2.27 -2.17
C LEU A 119 -2.06 -2.99 -1.37
N TYR A 120 -1.92 -2.64 -0.11
CA TYR A 120 -1.20 -3.43 0.90
C TYR A 120 -2.22 -3.91 1.92
N VAL A 121 -2.29 -5.21 2.15
CA VAL A 121 -3.24 -5.85 3.08
C VAL A 121 -2.54 -6.94 3.87
N THR A 122 -2.85 -7.04 5.16
CA THR A 122 -2.13 -7.97 6.06
C THR A 122 -2.47 -9.44 5.83
N LEU A 123 -3.64 -9.73 5.27
CA LEU A 123 -4.12 -11.08 4.94
C LEU A 123 -4.46 -11.17 3.46
N GLU A 124 -4.25 -12.35 2.87
CA GLU A 124 -4.68 -12.64 1.50
C GLU A 124 -6.16 -12.29 1.31
N PRO A 125 -6.53 -11.46 0.31
CA PRO A 125 -7.92 -11.09 0.06
C PRO A 125 -8.83 -12.30 -0.17
N CYS A 126 -10.01 -12.28 0.41
CA CYS A 126 -11.03 -13.31 0.15
C CYS A 126 -11.67 -13.12 -1.24
N GLN A 127 -12.51 -14.05 -1.65
CA GLN A 127 -13.20 -14.03 -2.95
C GLN A 127 -13.99 -12.73 -3.19
N MET A 128 -14.70 -12.22 -2.18
CA MET A 128 -15.46 -10.97 -2.27
C MET A 128 -14.53 -9.78 -2.55
N CYS A 129 -13.47 -9.63 -1.75
CA CYS A 129 -12.51 -8.55 -1.90
C CYS A 129 -11.73 -8.65 -3.22
N ALA A 130 -11.34 -9.85 -3.63
CA ALA A 130 -10.70 -10.10 -4.93
C ALA A 130 -11.60 -9.69 -6.10
N GLY A 131 -12.90 -9.94 -6.01
CA GLY A 131 -13.90 -9.47 -6.98
C GLY A 131 -13.96 -7.93 -7.03
N ALA A 132 -13.97 -7.26 -5.88
CA ALA A 132 -13.95 -5.80 -5.82
C ALA A 132 -12.63 -5.23 -6.40
N LEU A 133 -11.49 -5.86 -6.10
CA LEU A 133 -10.18 -5.50 -6.65
C LEU A 133 -10.11 -5.71 -8.16
N TYR A 134 -10.75 -6.76 -8.69
CA TYR A 134 -10.89 -6.97 -10.13
C TYR A 134 -11.61 -5.79 -10.80
N TRP A 135 -12.78 -5.43 -10.28
CA TRP A 135 -13.60 -4.36 -10.86
C TRP A 135 -13.02 -2.96 -10.69
N SER A 136 -12.27 -2.73 -9.61
CA SER A 136 -11.53 -1.48 -9.41
C SER A 136 -10.31 -1.32 -10.32
N GLN A 137 -9.89 -2.38 -11.03
CA GLN A 137 -8.71 -2.40 -11.91
C GLN A 137 -7.44 -1.94 -11.21
N ILE A 138 -7.27 -2.33 -9.95
CA ILE A 138 -6.07 -1.96 -9.18
C ILE A 138 -4.81 -2.53 -9.84
N SER A 139 -3.72 -1.76 -9.84
CA SER A 139 -2.52 -2.14 -10.58
C SER A 139 -1.63 -3.15 -9.85
N LYS A 140 -1.59 -3.10 -8.50
CA LYS A 140 -0.77 -4.02 -7.70
C LYS A 140 -1.48 -4.38 -6.40
N ILE A 141 -1.34 -5.63 -5.98
CA ILE A 141 -1.75 -6.13 -4.67
C ILE A 141 -0.53 -6.72 -3.99
N VAL A 142 -0.28 -6.29 -2.74
CA VAL A 142 0.74 -6.83 -1.86
C VAL A 142 0.06 -7.35 -0.60
N TYR A 143 0.19 -8.63 -0.31
CA TYR A 143 -0.39 -9.17 0.92
C TYR A 143 0.63 -9.87 1.81
N GLY A 144 0.34 -9.89 3.11
CA GLY A 144 1.17 -10.51 4.13
C GLY A 144 0.94 -12.00 4.21
N ALA A 145 0.09 -12.43 5.14
CA ALA A 145 -0.22 -13.83 5.38
C ALA A 145 -1.14 -14.42 4.32
N THR A 146 -0.93 -15.69 3.97
CA THR A 146 -1.82 -16.44 3.09
C THR A 146 -3.04 -16.95 3.88
N ASP A 147 -4.23 -16.84 3.30
CA ASP A 147 -5.44 -17.50 3.81
C ASP A 147 -5.67 -18.83 3.09
N VAL A 148 -5.21 -19.92 3.71
CA VAL A 148 -5.30 -21.27 3.15
C VAL A 148 -6.74 -21.80 3.00
N ASN A 149 -7.72 -21.12 3.59
CA ASN A 149 -9.12 -21.55 3.60
C ASN A 149 -9.99 -20.72 2.64
N ARG A 150 -9.85 -19.40 2.64
CA ARG A 150 -10.75 -18.45 1.95
C ARG A 150 -10.03 -17.48 1.02
N GLY A 151 -8.69 -17.54 0.94
CA GLY A 151 -7.90 -16.70 0.06
C GLY A 151 -8.27 -16.86 -1.41
N PHE A 152 -8.15 -15.82 -2.20
CA PHE A 152 -8.56 -15.81 -3.61
C PHE A 152 -7.81 -16.84 -4.45
N VAL A 153 -6.55 -17.16 -4.10
CA VAL A 153 -5.77 -18.20 -4.79
C VAL A 153 -6.40 -19.56 -4.60
N LYS A 154 -6.74 -19.92 -3.35
CA LYS A 154 -7.42 -21.18 -3.02
C LYS A 154 -8.78 -21.29 -3.67
N MET A 155 -9.53 -20.20 -3.71
CA MET A 155 -10.88 -20.15 -4.28
C MET A 155 -10.88 -20.06 -5.80
N GLY A 156 -9.72 -19.94 -6.46
CA GLY A 156 -9.62 -19.81 -7.91
C GLY A 156 -10.21 -18.51 -8.46
N THR A 157 -10.35 -17.48 -7.62
CA THR A 157 -10.89 -16.18 -8.03
C THR A 157 -9.84 -15.43 -8.83
N GLN A 158 -10.21 -15.01 -10.04
CA GLN A 158 -9.31 -14.28 -10.91
C GLN A 158 -9.27 -12.80 -10.56
N LEU A 159 -8.07 -12.22 -10.61
CA LEU A 159 -7.86 -10.79 -10.56
C LEU A 159 -7.87 -10.19 -11.98
N HIS A 160 -7.96 -8.89 -12.08
CA HIS A 160 -7.88 -8.20 -13.36
C HIS A 160 -6.54 -8.53 -14.05
N PRO A 161 -6.51 -8.81 -15.37
CA PRO A 161 -5.31 -9.31 -16.07
C PRO A 161 -4.07 -8.42 -15.98
N LYS A 162 -4.27 -7.13 -15.68
CA LYS A 162 -3.17 -6.15 -15.51
C LYS A 162 -2.73 -5.99 -14.04
N THR A 163 -3.37 -6.67 -13.11
CA THR A 163 -3.01 -6.60 -11.68
C THR A 163 -1.83 -7.51 -11.39
N SER A 164 -0.75 -6.94 -10.87
CA SER A 164 0.38 -7.71 -10.34
C SER A 164 0.16 -8.06 -8.88
N VAL A 165 0.71 -9.20 -8.43
CA VAL A 165 0.56 -9.70 -7.06
C VAL A 165 1.92 -10.00 -6.46
N VAL A 166 2.13 -9.55 -5.22
CA VAL A 166 3.26 -9.90 -4.37
C VAL A 166 2.72 -10.45 -3.06
N SER A 167 3.23 -11.61 -2.62
CA SER A 167 2.80 -12.28 -1.40
C SER A 167 3.92 -12.40 -0.38
N GLY A 168 3.57 -12.60 0.88
CA GLY A 168 4.52 -12.96 1.94
C GLY A 168 5.24 -11.79 2.59
N VAL A 169 4.87 -10.54 2.30
CA VAL A 169 5.51 -9.36 2.89
C VAL A 169 5.05 -9.21 4.34
N LEU A 170 5.99 -9.37 5.29
CA LEU A 170 5.73 -9.41 6.75
C LEU A 170 4.65 -10.44 7.13
N ALA A 171 4.68 -11.61 6.47
CA ALA A 171 3.69 -12.67 6.68
C ALA A 171 3.68 -13.22 8.10
N ASN A 172 4.84 -13.28 8.76
CA ASN A 172 4.96 -13.78 10.13
C ASN A 172 4.26 -12.85 11.11
N GLU A 173 4.49 -11.55 10.99
CA GLU A 173 3.87 -10.51 11.83
C GLU A 173 2.36 -10.52 11.68
N ALA A 174 1.86 -10.58 10.44
CA ALA A 174 0.44 -10.66 10.15
C ALA A 174 -0.20 -11.95 10.72
N SER A 175 0.46 -13.09 10.53
CA SER A 175 -0.01 -14.39 11.05
C SER A 175 -0.04 -14.43 12.57
N GLU A 176 0.96 -13.83 13.23
CA GLU A 176 1.06 -13.81 14.69
C GLU A 176 -0.05 -12.96 15.31
N LEU A 177 -0.36 -11.81 14.70
CA LEU A 177 -1.48 -10.96 15.14
C LEU A 177 -2.82 -11.71 15.03
N MET A 178 -3.04 -12.43 13.92
CA MET A 178 -4.23 -13.29 13.74
C MET A 178 -4.32 -14.38 14.78
N LYS A 179 -3.22 -15.11 15.04
CA LYS A 179 -3.20 -16.19 16.05
C LYS A 179 -3.52 -15.65 17.44
N ARG A 180 -2.89 -14.53 17.81
CA ARG A 180 -3.12 -13.88 19.11
C ARG A 180 -4.60 -13.55 19.32
N PHE A 181 -5.24 -12.97 18.32
CA PHE A 181 -6.66 -12.63 18.35
C PHE A 181 -7.56 -13.87 18.63
N PHE A 182 -7.35 -14.95 17.87
CA PHE A 182 -8.17 -16.15 18.07
C PHE A 182 -7.86 -16.91 19.38
N VAL A 183 -6.67 -16.80 19.93
CA VAL A 183 -6.34 -17.35 21.25
C VAL A 183 -7.08 -16.57 22.36
N GLU A 184 -7.11 -15.26 22.26
CA GLU A 184 -7.81 -14.40 23.24
C GLU A 184 -9.33 -14.59 23.21
N ARG A 185 -9.92 -14.80 22.03
CA ARG A 185 -11.36 -15.04 21.86
C ARG A 185 -11.85 -16.43 22.29
N ARG A 186 -10.96 -17.39 22.53
CA ARG A 186 -11.32 -18.74 22.99
C ARG A 186 -11.34 -18.88 24.53
N LYS A 187 -10.92 -17.84 25.24
CA LYS A 187 -11.00 -17.75 26.71
C LYS A 187 -12.36 -17.21 27.14
#